data_a8825db3f1f2e972033af5167f3c8ed6
#
_entry.id   a8825db3f1f2e972033af5167f3c8ed6
#
_cell.length_a   1.000
_cell.length_b   1.000
_cell.length_c   1.000
_cell.angle_alpha   90.00
_cell.angle_beta   90.00
_cell.angle_gamma   90.00
#
_symmetry.space_group_name_H-M   'P 1'
#
loop_
_entity.id
_entity.type
_entity.pdbx_description
1 polymer ?
#
loop_
_entity_poly.entity_id
_entity_poly.type
_entity_poly.pdbx_seq_one_letter_code
_entity_poly.pdbx_strand_id
1 'polypeptide(L)' 'QLGALFEIANLDQRDPAELLGVLLKTAEIDPNDMKWQIWKDLGQEILNARKSIQK' A
#
# COMPACT_ATOMS: atom_id res chain seq x y z
N GLN A 1 9.53 -5.62 -2.95
CA GLN A 1 8.87 -5.92 -4.21
C GLN A 1 7.45 -5.40 -4.24
N LEU A 2 7.14 -4.68 -5.29
CA LEU A 2 5.84 -4.04 -5.39
C LEU A 2 4.70 -5.06 -5.52
N GLY A 3 4.94 -6.17 -6.22
CA GLY A 3 3.90 -7.19 -6.37
C GLY A 3 3.45 -7.76 -5.05
N ALA A 4 4.39 -7.99 -4.12
CA ALA A 4 4.05 -8.52 -2.81
C ALA A 4 3.17 -7.55 -2.03
N LEU A 5 3.39 -6.25 -2.18
CA LEU A 5 2.58 -5.25 -1.50
C LEU A 5 1.13 -5.29 -1.98
N PHE A 6 0.92 -5.51 -3.27
CA PHE A 6 -0.43 -5.61 -3.81
C PHE A 6 -1.13 -6.85 -3.28
N GLU A 7 -0.41 -7.96 -3.14
CA GLU A 7 -1.00 -9.17 -2.57
C GLU A 7 -1.43 -8.94 -1.12
N ILE A 8 -0.55 -8.29 -0.35
CA ILE A 8 -0.85 -8.02 1.05
C ILE A 8 -2.08 -7.14 1.19
N ALA A 9 -2.27 -6.19 0.29
CA ALA A 9 -3.41 -5.29 0.30
C ALA A 9 -4.65 -5.91 -0.35
N ASN A 10 -4.54 -7.14 -0.86
CA ASN A 10 -5.63 -7.81 -1.57
C ASN A 10 -6.03 -7.08 -2.85
N LEU A 11 -5.06 -6.43 -3.47
CA LEU A 11 -5.29 -5.69 -4.71
C LEU A 11 -4.73 -6.41 -5.93
N ASP A 12 -4.08 -7.54 -5.73
CA ASP A 12 -3.44 -8.28 -6.82
C ASP A 12 -4.45 -8.83 -7.82
N GLN A 13 -5.73 -8.95 -7.42
CA GLN A 13 -6.80 -9.43 -8.29
C GLN A 13 -7.54 -8.29 -9.00
N ARG A 14 -7.17 -7.06 -8.70
CA ARG A 14 -7.82 -5.91 -9.33
C ARG A 14 -7.33 -5.70 -10.75
N ASP A 15 -8.19 -5.13 -11.56
CA ASP A 15 -7.84 -4.75 -12.93
C ASP A 15 -6.63 -3.79 -12.89
N PRO A 16 -5.61 -4.04 -13.73
CA PRO A 16 -4.44 -3.13 -13.75
C PRO A 16 -4.81 -1.68 -13.99
N ALA A 17 -5.86 -1.42 -14.77
CA ALA A 17 -6.29 -0.04 -15.00
C ALA A 17 -6.82 0.59 -13.72
N GLU A 18 -7.51 -0.20 -12.89
CA GLU A 18 -7.99 0.29 -11.61
C GLU A 18 -6.83 0.63 -10.68
N LEU A 19 -5.82 -0.23 -10.66
CA LEU A 19 -4.65 0.00 -9.82
C LEU A 19 -3.90 1.24 -10.26
N LEU A 20 -3.74 1.42 -11.56
CA LEU A 20 -3.09 2.61 -12.09
C LEU A 20 -3.84 3.87 -11.69
N GLY A 21 -5.17 3.83 -11.77
CA GLY A 21 -5.99 4.96 -11.37
C GLY A 21 -5.79 5.33 -9.92
N VAL A 22 -5.75 4.33 -9.04
CA VAL A 22 -5.52 4.56 -7.61
C VAL A 22 -4.15 5.20 -7.39
N LEU A 23 -3.13 4.68 -8.06
CA LEU A 23 -1.78 5.20 -7.91
C LEU A 23 -1.68 6.63 -8.41
N LEU A 24 -2.32 6.93 -9.53
CA LEU A 24 -2.31 8.29 -10.07
C LEU A 24 -3.00 9.27 -9.13
N LYS A 25 -4.10 8.85 -8.51
CA LYS A 25 -4.81 9.70 -7.57
C LYS A 25 -4.00 9.96 -6.32
N THR A 26 -3.33 8.94 -5.79
CA THR A 26 -2.49 9.12 -4.61
C THR A 26 -1.28 9.98 -4.93
N ALA A 27 -0.77 9.92 -6.16
CA ALA A 27 0.39 10.72 -6.56
C ALA A 27 0.06 12.22 -6.60
N GLU A 28 -1.22 12.58 -6.66
CA GLU A 28 -1.63 13.98 -6.64
C GLU A 28 -1.60 14.58 -5.24
N ILE A 29 -1.47 13.74 -4.24
CA ILE A 29 -1.48 14.20 -2.84
C ILE A 29 -0.11 14.79 -2.51
N ASP A 30 -0.14 15.94 -1.81
CA ASP A 30 1.09 16.61 -1.41
C ASP A 30 2.01 15.63 -0.66
N PRO A 31 3.30 15.57 -1.01
CA PRO A 31 4.22 14.65 -0.33
C PRO A 31 4.33 14.91 1.17
N ASN A 32 3.97 16.10 1.62
CA ASN A 32 4.03 16.46 3.03
C ASN A 32 2.68 16.34 3.72
N ASP A 33 1.67 15.80 3.01
CA ASP A 33 0.35 15.62 3.60
C ASP A 33 0.44 14.59 4.74
N MET A 34 -0.27 14.88 5.81
CA MET A 34 -0.30 14.01 6.97
C MET A 34 -0.82 12.60 6.63
N LYS A 35 -1.60 12.49 5.57
CA LYS A 35 -2.12 11.19 5.14
C LYS A 35 -1.01 10.18 4.85
N TRP A 36 0.12 10.65 4.31
CA TRP A 36 1.24 9.76 4.03
C TRP A 36 1.79 9.13 5.29
N GLN A 37 1.85 9.89 6.36
CA GLN A 37 2.33 9.38 7.65
C GLN A 37 1.34 8.36 8.21
N ILE A 38 0.04 8.65 8.12
CA ILE A 38 -0.98 7.74 8.60
C ILE A 38 -0.93 6.42 7.83
N TRP A 39 -0.80 6.51 6.50
CA TRP A 39 -0.74 5.32 5.66
C TRP A 39 0.54 4.53 5.92
N LYS A 40 1.64 5.23 6.16
CA LYS A 40 2.91 4.57 6.47
C LYS A 40 2.79 3.77 7.76
N ASP A 41 2.18 4.37 8.78
CA ASP A 41 2.01 3.70 10.07
C ASP A 41 1.12 2.47 9.92
N LEU A 42 0.03 2.59 9.17
CA LEU A 42 -0.86 1.47 8.92
C LEU A 42 -0.14 0.35 8.18
N GLY A 43 0.57 0.70 7.12
CA GLY A 43 1.30 -0.30 6.34
C GLY A 43 2.40 -0.97 7.14
N GLN A 44 3.11 -0.19 7.95
CA GLN A 44 4.18 -0.74 8.78
C GLN A 44 3.64 -1.74 9.79
N GLU A 45 2.47 -1.44 10.35
CA GLU A 45 1.84 -2.34 11.31
C GLU A 45 1.50 -3.68 10.65
N ILE A 46 0.96 -3.64 9.44
CA ILE A 46 0.60 -4.86 8.71
C ILE A 46 1.85 -5.64 8.33
N LEU A 47 2.89 -4.96 7.87
CA LEU A 47 4.14 -5.63 7.51
C LEU A 47 4.80 -6.28 8.72
N ASN A 48 4.74 -5.62 9.86
CA ASN A 48 5.29 -6.18 11.09
C ASN A 48 4.54 -7.43 11.52
N ALA A 49 3.23 -7.41 11.39
CA ALA A 49 2.41 -8.57 11.74
C ALA A 49 2.75 -9.76 10.84
N ARG A 50 2.92 -9.52 9.54
CA ARG A 50 3.28 -10.58 8.62
C ARG A 50 4.68 -11.11 8.91
N LYS A 51 5.58 -10.23 9.27
CA LYS A 51 6.94 -10.62 9.60
C LYS A 51 6.98 -11.54 10.80
N SER A 52 6.12 -11.27 11.78
CA SER A 52 6.03 -12.13 12.97
C SER A 52 5.55 -13.53 12.62
N ILE A 53 4.68 -13.64 11.62
CA ILE A 53 4.10 -14.91 11.22
C ILE A 53 5.09 -15.75 10.42
N GLN A 54 6.00 -15.12 9.73
CA GLN A 54 6.92 -15.78 8.81
C GLN A 54 8.15 -16.37 9.49
N LYS A 55 8.02 -16.84 10.63
CA LYS A 55 9.17 -17.40 11.32
C LYS A 55 9.76 -18.64 10.63
#